data_eaac128f01f1b252596a8bb7308f5588
#
_entry.id   eaac128f01f1b252596a8bb7308f5588
#
_cell.length_a   1.000
_cell.length_b   1.000
_cell.length_c   1.000
_cell.angle_alpha   90.00
_cell.angle_beta   90.00
_cell.angle_gamma   90.00
#
_symmetry.space_group_name_H-M   'P 1'
#
loop_
_entity.id
_entity.type
_entity.pdbx_description
1 polymer ?
#
loop_
_entity_poly.entity_id
_entity_poly.type
_entity_poly.pdbx_seq_one_letter_code
_entity_poly.pdbx_strand_id
1 'polypeptide(L)'
;MFCVPLCAELHEGVAILRQFQDKAEPLVYGHAKVSVTSLMAAMAADIVSALGKKCILVLDAYFAVAPVFAILQQVQDDGCQRLLHIVTRAKSNVVAYQDPPLKSAMPGRPRKYGTKIRLIQVFEAKAEHFEQTIIELYGKPKSLCFLCLDLIWKPLGKKVRFVLVADGSERFILMCSDLTLSAPDIILAYSYRFKIEVSFKVLKHLMGSFFYRFWTHAWPRIGKQTTSDLSHAAEDVRKIRLISQTANAIEAFANFGCIATGILQIISLNFYQTIWSKYPGWLRTIMDPEI
;
A
#
# COMPACT_ATOMS: atom_id res chain seq x y z
N MET A 1 -1.12 -11.31 15.00
CA MET A 1 -1.33 -10.97 13.58
C MET A 1 -0.02 -11.10 12.81
N PHE A 2 -0.04 -11.82 11.67
CA PHE A 2 1.13 -12.08 10.83
C PHE A 2 1.28 -11.02 9.74
N CYS A 3 2.52 -10.85 9.25
CA CYS A 3 2.83 -10.04 8.10
C CYS A 3 3.67 -10.89 7.14
N VAL A 4 3.01 -11.44 6.12
CA VAL A 4 3.64 -12.28 5.10
C VAL A 4 3.92 -11.43 3.88
N PRO A 5 5.19 -11.27 3.43
CA PRO A 5 5.47 -10.66 2.15
C PRO A 5 5.01 -11.59 1.03
N LEU A 6 4.21 -11.08 0.08
CA LEU A 6 3.63 -11.90 -0.98
C LEU A 6 4.47 -11.89 -2.25
N CYS A 7 4.92 -10.71 -2.68
CA CYS A 7 5.74 -10.57 -3.88
C CYS A 7 6.62 -9.31 -3.84
N ALA A 8 7.62 -9.29 -4.69
CA ALA A 8 8.49 -8.15 -4.97
C ALA A 8 8.67 -7.99 -6.48
N GLU A 9 8.70 -6.76 -6.96
CA GLU A 9 8.91 -6.43 -8.37
C GLU A 9 9.88 -5.25 -8.50
N LEU A 10 10.80 -5.32 -9.50
CA LEU A 10 11.70 -4.24 -9.82
C LEU A 10 10.96 -3.13 -10.57
N HIS A 11 11.14 -1.89 -10.14
CA HIS A 11 10.46 -0.75 -10.72
C HIS A 11 11.27 -0.02 -11.79
N GLU A 12 12.45 0.48 -11.46
CA GLU A 12 13.21 1.36 -12.35
C GLU A 12 14.15 0.62 -13.29
N GLY A 13 14.35 1.17 -14.48
CA GLY A 13 15.27 0.67 -15.51
C GLY A 13 14.72 -0.51 -16.32
N VAL A 14 13.84 -1.33 -15.76
CA VAL A 14 13.26 -2.50 -16.42
C VAL A 14 12.06 -2.13 -17.29
N ALA A 15 11.36 -1.06 -16.99
CA ALA A 15 10.19 -0.61 -17.76
C ALA A 15 10.52 -0.29 -19.23
N ILE A 16 11.71 0.25 -19.48
CA ILE A 16 12.19 0.52 -20.86
C ILE A 16 12.44 -0.79 -21.59
N LEU A 17 13.06 -1.77 -20.94
CA LEU A 17 13.35 -3.07 -21.55
C LEU A 17 12.07 -3.85 -21.85
N ARG A 18 11.06 -3.76 -20.98
CA ARG A 18 9.74 -4.38 -21.19
C ARG A 18 9.06 -3.85 -22.45
N GLN A 19 9.28 -2.60 -22.84
CA GLN A 19 8.76 -2.03 -24.08
C GLN A 19 9.38 -2.66 -25.35
N PHE A 20 10.60 -3.15 -25.25
CA PHE A 20 11.30 -3.80 -26.36
C PHE A 20 11.06 -5.31 -26.42
N GLN A 21 10.63 -5.92 -25.33
CA GLN A 21 10.30 -7.36 -25.24
C GLN A 21 8.94 -7.70 -25.82
N ASP A 22 8.00 -6.76 -25.93
CA ASP A 22 6.68 -6.97 -26.53
C ASP A 22 6.70 -7.48 -27.98
N LYS A 23 7.89 -7.56 -28.59
CA LYS A 23 8.10 -8.13 -29.92
C LYS A 23 8.59 -9.60 -29.92
N ALA A 24 8.97 -10.17 -28.79
CA ALA A 24 9.61 -11.48 -28.77
C ALA A 24 9.02 -12.51 -27.81
N GLU A 25 8.58 -12.18 -26.60
CA GLU A 25 7.83 -13.05 -25.67
C GLU A 25 7.25 -12.23 -24.51
N PRO A 26 5.98 -12.43 -24.11
CA PRO A 26 5.41 -11.68 -22.99
C PRO A 26 6.06 -12.13 -21.67
N LEU A 27 6.62 -11.18 -20.91
CA LEU A 27 6.90 -11.38 -19.50
C LEU A 27 5.58 -11.58 -18.75
N VAL A 28 5.54 -12.53 -17.84
CA VAL A 28 4.35 -12.96 -17.09
C VAL A 28 3.69 -11.81 -16.29
N TYR A 29 4.38 -10.69 -16.10
CA TYR A 29 3.89 -9.50 -15.42
C TYR A 29 4.23 -8.25 -16.23
N GLY A 30 3.43 -7.97 -17.25
CA GLY A 30 3.64 -6.83 -18.16
C GLY A 30 2.93 -5.56 -17.70
N HIS A 31 3.48 -4.79 -16.76
CA HIS A 31 3.00 -3.42 -16.49
C HIS A 31 3.90 -2.41 -17.19
N ALA A 32 3.59 -2.10 -18.45
CA ALA A 32 4.30 -1.09 -19.21
C ALA A 32 4.01 0.32 -18.68
N LYS A 33 5.05 1.14 -18.54
CA LYS A 33 5.01 2.57 -18.18
C LYS A 33 4.20 2.92 -16.95
N VAL A 34 4.72 2.61 -15.76
CA VAL A 34 3.88 2.87 -14.62
C VAL A 34 4.67 3.60 -13.55
N SER A 35 4.09 4.65 -13.01
CA SER A 35 4.62 5.26 -11.80
C SER A 35 4.64 4.23 -10.68
N VAL A 36 5.53 4.38 -9.68
CA VAL A 36 5.56 3.50 -8.49
C VAL A 36 4.17 3.29 -7.89
N THR A 37 3.35 4.34 -7.89
CA THR A 37 1.98 4.28 -7.35
C THR A 37 1.06 3.39 -8.16
N SER A 38 1.18 3.41 -9.49
CA SER A 38 0.35 2.58 -10.37
C SER A 38 0.80 1.12 -10.36
N LEU A 39 2.13 0.87 -10.32
CA LEU A 39 2.68 -0.48 -10.18
C LEU A 39 2.19 -1.14 -8.90
N MET A 40 2.33 -0.46 -7.76
CA MET A 40 1.82 -0.95 -6.49
C MET A 40 0.32 -1.24 -6.54
N ALA A 41 -0.47 -0.35 -7.15
CA ALA A 41 -1.91 -0.54 -7.27
C ALA A 41 -2.26 -1.76 -8.14
N ALA A 42 -1.54 -1.98 -9.25
CA ALA A 42 -1.73 -3.14 -10.10
C ALA A 42 -1.36 -4.45 -9.36
N MET A 43 -0.20 -4.51 -8.71
CA MET A 43 0.19 -5.67 -7.91
C MET A 43 -0.84 -6.00 -6.83
N ALA A 44 -1.36 -4.99 -6.14
CA ALA A 44 -2.41 -5.19 -5.14
C ALA A 44 -3.72 -5.70 -5.76
N ALA A 45 -4.10 -5.19 -6.93
CA ALA A 45 -5.28 -5.64 -7.65
C ALA A 45 -5.17 -7.10 -8.07
N ASP A 46 -4.02 -7.52 -8.62
CA ASP A 46 -3.76 -8.89 -9.04
C ASP A 46 -3.82 -9.87 -7.87
N ILE A 47 -3.19 -9.52 -6.73
CA ILE A 47 -3.22 -10.32 -5.51
C ILE A 47 -4.66 -10.51 -5.02
N VAL A 48 -5.44 -9.43 -4.93
CA VAL A 48 -6.80 -9.49 -4.41
C VAL A 48 -7.73 -10.24 -5.37
N SER A 49 -7.56 -10.06 -6.68
CA SER A 49 -8.29 -10.83 -7.69
C SER A 49 -8.01 -12.33 -7.57
N ALA A 50 -6.74 -12.71 -7.37
CA ALA A 50 -6.34 -14.11 -7.16
C ALA A 50 -6.89 -14.69 -5.85
N LEU A 51 -7.00 -13.88 -4.79
CA LEU A 51 -7.56 -14.31 -3.51
C LEU A 51 -9.08 -14.42 -3.53
N GLY A 52 -9.78 -13.68 -4.37
CA GLY A 52 -11.24 -13.63 -4.45
C GLY A 52 -11.92 -13.20 -3.14
N LYS A 53 -11.23 -12.46 -2.27
CA LYS A 53 -11.74 -12.08 -0.95
C LYS A 53 -11.68 -10.57 -0.75
N LYS A 54 -12.63 -10.03 0.02
CA LYS A 54 -12.60 -8.62 0.42
C LYS A 54 -11.34 -8.33 1.26
N CYS A 55 -10.55 -7.36 0.81
CA CYS A 55 -9.29 -6.96 1.42
C CYS A 55 -9.26 -5.46 1.70
N ILE A 56 -8.49 -5.08 2.72
CA ILE A 56 -8.17 -3.68 3.02
C ILE A 56 -6.69 -3.47 2.73
N LEU A 57 -6.38 -2.61 1.79
CA LEU A 57 -5.03 -2.19 1.48
C LEU A 57 -4.66 -0.98 2.34
N VAL A 58 -3.67 -1.14 3.20
CA VAL A 58 -3.20 -0.08 4.08
C VAL A 58 -1.95 0.55 3.49
N LEU A 59 -2.01 1.85 3.22
CA LEU A 59 -1.00 2.58 2.47
C LEU A 59 -0.45 3.78 3.24
N ASP A 60 0.75 4.22 2.87
CA ASP A 60 1.34 5.47 3.33
C ASP A 60 0.70 6.69 2.63
N ALA A 61 0.88 7.88 3.20
CA ALA A 61 0.42 9.16 2.66
C ALA A 61 0.92 9.46 1.23
N TYR A 62 2.06 8.89 0.83
CA TYR A 62 2.58 8.98 -0.54
C TYR A 62 1.59 8.44 -1.57
N PHE A 63 0.87 7.37 -1.23
CA PHE A 63 -0.10 6.71 -2.10
C PHE A 63 -1.51 7.31 -2.03
N ALA A 64 -1.74 8.36 -1.23
CA ALA A 64 -3.02 9.07 -1.14
C ALA A 64 -3.24 9.95 -2.39
N VAL A 65 -3.36 9.31 -3.55
CA VAL A 65 -3.54 9.97 -4.86
C VAL A 65 -4.69 9.32 -5.64
N ALA A 66 -5.42 10.15 -6.41
CA ALA A 66 -6.62 9.70 -7.11
C ALA A 66 -6.40 8.50 -8.06
N PRO A 67 -5.30 8.40 -8.84
CA PRO A 67 -5.07 7.24 -9.69
C PRO A 67 -5.04 5.90 -8.94
N VAL A 68 -4.43 5.85 -7.75
CA VAL A 68 -4.42 4.65 -6.90
C VAL A 68 -5.85 4.25 -6.51
N PHE A 69 -6.63 5.20 -6.02
CA PHE A 69 -8.04 4.94 -5.68
C PHE A 69 -8.86 4.51 -6.89
N ALA A 70 -8.61 5.09 -8.07
CA ALA A 70 -9.34 4.75 -9.30
C ALA A 70 -9.07 3.31 -9.76
N ILE A 71 -7.81 2.88 -9.78
CA ILE A 71 -7.40 1.52 -10.16
C ILE A 71 -8.03 0.51 -9.19
N LEU A 72 -7.86 0.72 -7.89
CA LEU A 72 -8.30 -0.24 -6.88
C LEU A 72 -9.83 -0.30 -6.72
N GLN A 73 -10.56 0.71 -7.18
CA GLN A 73 -12.02 0.67 -7.24
C GLN A 73 -12.57 -0.29 -8.32
N GLN A 74 -11.75 -0.70 -9.26
CA GLN A 74 -12.15 -1.61 -10.36
C GLN A 74 -12.06 -3.09 -9.96
N VAL A 75 -11.42 -3.41 -8.84
CA VAL A 75 -11.31 -4.79 -8.34
C VAL A 75 -12.65 -5.20 -7.73
N GLN A 76 -13.39 -6.04 -8.46
CA GLN A 76 -14.73 -6.50 -8.10
C GLN A 76 -14.81 -8.01 -8.29
N ASP A 77 -15.73 -8.64 -7.55
CA ASP A 77 -16.12 -10.04 -7.79
C ASP A 77 -17.13 -10.16 -8.93
N ASP A 78 -17.54 -11.40 -9.23
CA ASP A 78 -18.54 -11.71 -10.26
C ASP A 78 -19.91 -11.08 -9.97
N GLY A 79 -20.20 -10.76 -8.69
CA GLY A 79 -21.41 -10.07 -8.25
C GLY A 79 -21.29 -8.53 -8.27
N CYS A 80 -20.22 -7.98 -8.89
CA CYS A 80 -19.90 -6.56 -8.91
C CYS A 80 -19.68 -5.92 -7.52
N GLN A 81 -19.42 -6.73 -6.49
CA GLN A 81 -19.02 -6.22 -5.18
C GLN A 81 -17.53 -5.87 -5.16
N ARG A 82 -17.22 -4.70 -4.63
CA ARG A 82 -15.84 -4.27 -4.50
C ARG A 82 -15.07 -5.16 -3.53
N LEU A 83 -13.98 -5.76 -4.01
CA LEU A 83 -13.10 -6.61 -3.21
C LEU A 83 -11.98 -5.84 -2.51
N LEU A 84 -11.59 -4.67 -3.03
CA LEU A 84 -10.43 -3.95 -2.50
C LEU A 84 -10.81 -2.55 -2.01
N HIS A 85 -10.56 -2.32 -0.73
CA HIS A 85 -10.72 -1.02 -0.07
C HIS A 85 -9.37 -0.50 0.40
N ILE A 86 -9.26 0.82 0.54
CA ILE A 86 -8.02 1.50 0.90
C ILE A 86 -8.21 2.20 2.24
N VAL A 87 -7.21 2.03 3.10
CA VAL A 87 -6.98 2.89 4.28
C VAL A 87 -5.61 3.54 4.12
N THR A 88 -5.54 4.85 4.15
CA THR A 88 -4.28 5.59 4.01
C THR A 88 -4.28 6.86 4.87
N ARG A 89 -3.10 7.36 5.18
CA ARG A 89 -2.97 8.68 5.81
C ARG A 89 -3.12 9.76 4.76
N ALA A 90 -3.97 10.75 5.01
CA ALA A 90 -4.09 11.92 4.16
C ALA A 90 -2.89 12.87 4.34
N LYS A 91 -2.61 13.66 3.32
CA LYS A 91 -1.66 14.77 3.44
C LYS A 91 -2.25 15.84 4.37
N SER A 92 -1.41 16.56 5.12
CA SER A 92 -1.83 17.60 6.08
C SER A 92 -2.67 18.72 5.45
N ASN A 93 -2.45 19.00 4.16
CA ASN A 93 -3.16 20.03 3.40
C ASN A 93 -4.42 19.50 2.67
N VAL A 94 -4.90 18.31 3.03
CA VAL A 94 -6.06 17.71 2.37
C VAL A 94 -7.31 18.58 2.52
N VAL A 95 -8.05 18.67 1.42
CA VAL A 95 -9.30 19.40 1.31
C VAL A 95 -10.39 18.46 0.81
N ALA A 96 -11.54 18.53 1.45
CA ALA A 96 -12.73 17.81 1.04
C ALA A 96 -13.93 18.73 0.91
N TYR A 97 -15.05 18.24 0.42
CA TYR A 97 -16.25 19.01 0.15
C TYR A 97 -17.47 18.29 0.71
N GLN A 98 -18.40 19.06 1.21
CA GLN A 98 -19.74 18.58 1.56
C GLN A 98 -20.49 18.15 0.28
N ASP A 99 -21.60 17.46 0.46
CA ASP A 99 -22.53 17.20 -0.61
C ASP A 99 -23.00 18.52 -1.26
N PRO A 100 -23.22 18.50 -2.57
CA PRO A 100 -23.78 19.66 -3.24
C PRO A 100 -25.16 19.99 -2.66
N PRO A 101 -25.54 21.27 -2.56
CA PRO A 101 -26.87 21.65 -2.17
C PRO A 101 -27.91 21.02 -3.13
N LEU A 102 -29.09 20.74 -2.61
CA LEU A 102 -30.22 20.30 -3.41
C LEU A 102 -30.43 21.30 -4.57
N LYS A 103 -30.86 20.80 -5.74
CA LYS A 103 -31.10 21.62 -6.92
C LYS A 103 -31.93 22.85 -6.57
N SER A 104 -31.37 24.03 -6.77
CA SER A 104 -32.15 25.26 -6.73
C SER A 104 -32.99 25.35 -8.01
N ALA A 105 -34.15 25.99 -7.93
CA ALA A 105 -35.01 26.25 -9.09
C ALA A 105 -34.40 27.26 -10.11
N MET A 106 -33.21 27.79 -9.80
CA MET A 106 -32.51 28.74 -10.68
C MET A 106 -31.90 28.06 -11.91
N PRO A 107 -31.96 28.64 -13.09
CA PRO A 107 -31.32 28.12 -14.28
C PRO A 107 -29.82 28.12 -14.12
N GLY A 108 -29.17 27.07 -14.59
CA GLY A 108 -27.71 26.92 -14.57
C GLY A 108 -27.26 25.47 -14.32
N ARG A 109 -25.95 25.21 -14.51
CA ARG A 109 -25.37 23.89 -14.24
C ARG A 109 -25.35 23.61 -12.73
N PRO A 110 -25.92 22.51 -12.26
CA PRO A 110 -25.87 22.15 -10.85
C PRO A 110 -24.44 22.11 -10.30
N ARG A 111 -24.24 22.58 -9.08
CA ARG A 111 -22.95 22.49 -8.40
C ARG A 111 -22.61 21.02 -8.14
N LYS A 112 -21.37 20.62 -8.46
CA LYS A 112 -20.88 19.26 -8.17
C LYS A 112 -20.43 19.07 -6.73
N TYR A 113 -20.12 20.15 -6.01
CA TYR A 113 -19.53 20.13 -4.67
C TYR A 113 -20.21 21.20 -3.81
N GLY A 114 -20.40 20.88 -2.55
CA GLY A 114 -20.87 21.83 -1.54
C GLY A 114 -19.72 22.67 -0.95
N THR A 115 -19.82 22.97 0.34
CA THR A 115 -18.83 23.79 1.06
C THR A 115 -17.48 23.11 1.10
N LYS A 116 -16.42 23.87 0.85
CA LYS A 116 -15.03 23.45 0.95
C LYS A 116 -14.58 23.39 2.41
N ILE A 117 -13.98 22.28 2.81
CA ILE A 117 -13.49 22.06 4.16
C ILE A 117 -11.99 21.73 4.11
N ARG A 118 -11.19 22.50 4.84
CA ARG A 118 -9.78 22.16 5.12
C ARG A 118 -9.76 21.29 6.37
N LEU A 119 -9.47 20.00 6.21
CA LEU A 119 -9.64 19.04 7.30
C LEU A 119 -8.76 19.31 8.52
N ILE A 120 -7.57 19.88 8.33
CA ILE A 120 -6.71 20.26 9.46
C ILE A 120 -7.34 21.33 10.37
N GLN A 121 -8.16 22.21 9.83
CA GLN A 121 -8.85 23.26 10.61
C GLN A 121 -10.02 22.70 11.42
N VAL A 122 -10.53 21.52 11.07
CA VAL A 122 -11.64 20.88 11.76
C VAL A 122 -11.25 20.44 13.18
N PHE A 123 -9.96 20.14 13.43
CA PHE A 123 -9.48 19.78 14.76
C PHE A 123 -9.76 20.86 15.82
N GLU A 124 -9.74 22.13 15.41
CA GLU A 124 -10.03 23.26 16.30
C GLU A 124 -11.51 23.67 16.21
N ALA A 125 -12.02 23.78 14.98
CA ALA A 125 -13.38 24.26 14.75
C ALA A 125 -14.47 23.31 15.27
N LYS A 126 -14.18 22.04 15.49
CA LYS A 126 -15.11 21.00 15.94
C LYS A 126 -14.55 20.14 17.06
N ALA A 127 -13.74 20.71 17.93
CA ALA A 127 -13.11 19.98 19.03
C ALA A 127 -14.12 19.25 19.94
N GLU A 128 -15.29 19.84 20.16
CA GLU A 128 -16.38 19.27 20.97
C GLU A 128 -17.08 18.06 20.34
N HIS A 129 -16.89 17.81 19.05
CA HIS A 129 -17.50 16.68 18.34
C HIS A 129 -16.58 15.45 18.25
N PHE A 130 -15.40 15.53 18.85
CA PHE A 130 -14.49 14.38 18.88
C PHE A 130 -14.98 13.37 19.92
N GLU A 131 -15.12 12.12 19.47
CA GLU A 131 -15.46 10.99 20.33
C GLU A 131 -14.20 10.37 20.90
N GLN A 132 -14.23 9.99 22.18
CA GLN A 132 -13.13 9.27 22.82
C GLN A 132 -13.34 7.77 22.69
N THR A 133 -12.27 7.05 22.38
CA THR A 133 -12.27 5.59 22.30
C THR A 133 -10.97 5.02 22.87
N ILE A 134 -11.04 3.76 23.30
CA ILE A 134 -9.87 2.99 23.69
C ILE A 134 -9.70 1.87 22.67
N ILE A 135 -8.56 1.86 21.99
CA ILE A 135 -8.23 0.87 20.97
C ILE A 135 -6.94 0.17 21.40
N GLU A 136 -6.89 -1.13 21.22
CA GLU A 136 -5.66 -1.88 21.42
C GLU A 136 -4.71 -1.68 20.23
N LEU A 137 -3.68 -0.85 20.43
CA LEU A 137 -2.66 -0.56 19.43
C LEU A 137 -1.32 -1.13 19.89
N TYR A 138 -0.71 -1.95 19.05
CA TYR A 138 0.60 -2.58 19.34
C TYR A 138 0.63 -3.40 20.63
N GLY A 139 -0.49 -4.07 20.97
CA GLY A 139 -0.63 -4.86 22.18
C GLY A 139 -0.81 -4.07 23.48
N LYS A 140 -1.16 -2.77 23.37
CA LYS A 140 -1.44 -1.90 24.52
C LYS A 140 -2.73 -1.13 24.30
N PRO A 141 -3.58 -0.99 25.32
CA PRO A 141 -4.74 -0.12 25.25
C PRO A 141 -4.29 1.35 25.15
N LYS A 142 -4.80 2.05 24.14
CA LYS A 142 -4.50 3.45 23.90
C LYS A 142 -5.80 4.25 23.79
N SER A 143 -5.91 5.31 24.58
CA SER A 143 -7.04 6.25 24.51
C SER A 143 -6.75 7.29 23.43
N LEU A 144 -7.69 7.45 22.50
CA LEU A 144 -7.63 8.36 21.37
C LEU A 144 -8.95 9.13 21.24
N CYS A 145 -8.87 10.33 20.68
CA CYS A 145 -10.05 11.07 20.24
C CYS A 145 -10.13 11.06 18.72
N PHE A 146 -11.31 10.86 18.17
CA PHE A 146 -11.52 10.88 16.72
C PHE A 146 -12.81 11.59 16.32
N LEU A 147 -12.82 12.08 15.07
CA LEU A 147 -14.02 12.59 14.40
C LEU A 147 -14.11 11.96 13.02
N CYS A 148 -15.25 11.33 12.72
CA CYS A 148 -15.52 10.66 11.45
C CYS A 148 -16.38 11.54 10.54
N LEU A 149 -15.94 11.76 9.28
CA LEU A 149 -16.62 12.60 8.30
C LEU A 149 -16.62 11.94 6.92
N ASP A 150 -17.81 11.76 6.34
CA ASP A 150 -17.96 11.28 4.96
C ASP A 150 -18.10 12.46 4.00
N LEU A 151 -17.03 12.79 3.28
CA LEU A 151 -16.91 13.98 2.44
C LEU A 151 -16.47 13.64 1.02
N ILE A 152 -16.82 14.48 0.05
CA ILE A 152 -16.37 14.31 -1.32
C ILE A 152 -14.90 14.74 -1.45
N TRP A 153 -14.06 13.81 -1.86
CA TRP A 153 -12.69 14.11 -2.22
C TRP A 153 -12.61 14.45 -3.70
N LYS A 154 -12.38 15.74 -3.99
CA LYS A 154 -12.46 16.28 -5.36
C LYS A 154 -11.59 15.54 -6.39
N PRO A 155 -10.32 15.13 -6.08
CA PRO A 155 -9.51 14.41 -7.06
C PRO A 155 -10.15 13.10 -7.55
N LEU A 156 -10.91 12.43 -6.69
CA LEU A 156 -11.64 11.20 -7.02
C LEU A 156 -13.07 11.47 -7.52
N GLY A 157 -13.66 12.62 -7.15
CA GLY A 157 -15.05 12.96 -7.44
C GLY A 157 -16.09 12.13 -6.67
N LYS A 158 -15.67 11.37 -5.64
CA LYS A 158 -16.51 10.48 -4.84
C LYS A 158 -16.33 10.74 -3.36
N LYS A 159 -17.30 10.24 -2.57
CA LYS A 159 -17.20 10.25 -1.10
C LYS A 159 -16.06 9.34 -0.63
N VAL A 160 -15.36 9.82 0.37
CA VAL A 160 -14.32 9.11 1.11
C VAL A 160 -14.58 9.38 2.58
N ARG A 161 -14.40 8.38 3.42
CA ARG A 161 -14.46 8.52 4.86
C ARG A 161 -13.15 9.08 5.37
N PHE A 162 -13.22 10.21 6.06
CA PHE A 162 -12.08 10.83 6.74
C PHE A 162 -12.23 10.62 8.23
N VAL A 163 -11.21 10.07 8.85
CA VAL A 163 -11.12 9.92 10.30
C VAL A 163 -10.00 10.84 10.78
N LEU A 164 -10.38 11.90 11.47
CA LEU A 164 -9.47 12.84 12.11
C LEU A 164 -9.12 12.26 13.47
N VAL A 165 -7.87 12.01 13.74
CA VAL A 165 -7.42 11.37 14.98
C VAL A 165 -6.52 12.32 15.76
N ALA A 166 -6.84 12.52 17.04
CA ALA A 166 -6.05 13.24 18.01
C ALA A 166 -5.50 12.26 19.06
N ASP A 167 -4.17 12.18 19.13
CA ASP A 167 -3.42 11.32 20.03
C ASP A 167 -2.46 12.18 20.86
N GLY A 168 -2.93 12.64 21.99
CA GLY A 168 -2.20 13.67 22.77
C GLY A 168 -1.97 14.93 21.93
N SER A 169 -0.70 15.23 21.64
CA SER A 169 -0.31 16.37 20.80
C SER A 169 -0.30 16.05 19.29
N GLU A 170 -0.32 14.76 18.92
CA GLU A 170 -0.30 14.36 17.53
C GLU A 170 -1.69 14.45 16.89
N ARG A 171 -1.73 14.99 15.69
CA ARG A 171 -2.94 15.09 14.87
C ARG A 171 -2.68 14.52 13.49
N PHE A 172 -3.52 13.60 13.06
CA PHE A 172 -3.43 13.04 11.72
C PHE A 172 -4.81 12.70 11.17
N ILE A 173 -4.88 12.56 9.86
CA ILE A 173 -6.12 12.31 9.14
C ILE A 173 -5.96 11.02 8.36
N LEU A 174 -6.86 10.08 8.57
CA LEU A 174 -6.97 8.86 7.78
C LEU A 174 -8.05 9.01 6.72
N MET A 175 -7.86 8.36 5.59
CA MET A 175 -8.81 8.26 4.48
C MET A 175 -9.17 6.79 4.27
N CYS A 176 -10.46 6.50 4.17
CA CYS A 176 -10.94 5.16 3.86
C CYS A 176 -11.92 5.20 2.67
N SER A 177 -11.74 4.29 1.71
CA SER A 177 -12.67 4.15 0.59
C SER A 177 -13.91 3.29 0.91
N ASP A 178 -13.93 2.61 2.05
CA ASP A 178 -15.09 1.90 2.57
C ASP A 178 -15.85 2.81 3.55
N LEU A 179 -17.06 3.21 3.18
CA LEU A 179 -17.91 4.05 4.01
C LEU A 179 -18.67 3.26 5.10
N THR A 180 -18.54 1.94 5.10
CA THR A 180 -19.19 1.06 6.09
C THR A 180 -18.28 0.72 7.27
N LEU A 181 -16.95 0.84 7.08
CA LEU A 181 -15.97 0.52 8.10
C LEU A 181 -15.98 1.56 9.22
N SER A 182 -16.03 1.11 10.48
CA SER A 182 -16.04 2.02 11.64
C SER A 182 -14.73 2.80 11.78
N ALA A 183 -14.77 3.96 12.43
CA ALA A 183 -13.56 4.76 12.65
C ALA A 183 -12.52 4.03 13.52
N PRO A 184 -12.88 3.32 14.61
CA PRO A 184 -11.94 2.48 15.36
C PRO A 184 -11.28 1.41 14.50
N ASP A 185 -12.03 0.73 13.62
CA ASP A 185 -11.48 -0.29 12.73
C ASP A 185 -10.51 0.30 11.71
N ILE A 186 -10.79 1.51 11.20
CA ILE A 186 -9.89 2.23 10.29
C ILE A 186 -8.58 2.59 11.01
N ILE A 187 -8.66 3.06 12.25
CA ILE A 187 -7.46 3.38 13.06
C ILE A 187 -6.66 2.11 13.34
N LEU A 188 -7.33 1.03 13.73
CA LEU A 188 -6.71 -0.27 13.98
C LEU A 188 -6.06 -0.81 12.70
N ALA A 189 -6.77 -0.79 11.56
CA ALA A 189 -6.21 -1.22 10.28
C ALA A 189 -4.96 -0.42 9.92
N TYR A 190 -4.99 0.91 10.10
CA TYR A 190 -3.83 1.76 9.80
C TYR A 190 -2.63 1.46 10.71
N SER A 191 -2.85 1.07 11.96
CA SER A 191 -1.76 0.71 12.88
C SER A 191 -0.93 -0.47 12.37
N TYR A 192 -1.54 -1.36 11.60
CA TYR A 192 -0.83 -2.50 11.01
C TYR A 192 0.14 -2.13 9.89
N ARG A 193 0.08 -0.92 9.35
CA ARG A 193 1.02 -0.43 8.33
C ARG A 193 2.48 -0.59 8.76
N PHE A 194 2.76 -0.35 10.03
CA PHE A 194 4.13 -0.47 10.56
C PHE A 194 4.73 -1.87 10.38
N LYS A 195 3.90 -2.91 10.29
CA LYS A 195 4.38 -4.29 10.12
C LYS A 195 5.15 -4.53 8.82
N ILE A 196 4.89 -3.73 7.77
CA ILE A 196 5.66 -3.82 6.53
C ILE A 196 7.13 -3.42 6.75
N GLU A 197 7.40 -2.43 7.62
CA GLU A 197 8.77 -2.00 7.94
C GLU A 197 9.54 -3.12 8.66
N VAL A 198 8.87 -3.83 9.56
CA VAL A 198 9.43 -5.01 10.23
C VAL A 198 9.67 -6.13 9.22
N SER A 199 8.75 -6.36 8.29
CA SER A 199 8.92 -7.37 7.22
C SER A 199 10.10 -7.04 6.32
N PHE A 200 10.28 -5.79 5.91
CA PHE A 200 11.47 -5.37 5.16
C PHE A 200 12.76 -5.60 5.95
N LYS A 201 12.75 -5.32 7.25
CA LYS A 201 13.90 -5.59 8.11
C LYS A 201 14.23 -7.08 8.16
N VAL A 202 13.23 -7.94 8.28
CA VAL A 202 13.39 -9.40 8.26
C VAL A 202 13.92 -9.86 6.91
N LEU A 203 13.30 -9.46 5.81
CA LEU A 203 13.74 -9.81 4.46
C LEU A 203 15.19 -9.36 4.18
N LYS A 204 15.55 -8.14 4.60
CA LYS A 204 16.87 -7.58 4.34
C LYS A 204 17.96 -8.20 5.23
N HIS A 205 17.73 -8.28 6.54
CA HIS A 205 18.79 -8.59 7.49
C HIS A 205 18.80 -10.05 7.95
N LEU A 206 17.66 -10.72 7.97
CA LEU A 206 17.57 -12.11 8.42
C LEU A 206 17.58 -13.06 7.22
N MET A 207 16.74 -12.79 6.22
CA MET A 207 16.58 -13.67 5.05
C MET A 207 17.60 -13.39 3.96
N GLY A 208 18.26 -12.24 3.98
CA GLY A 208 19.22 -11.86 2.94
C GLY A 208 18.63 -11.69 1.54
N SER A 209 17.30 -11.47 1.44
CA SER A 209 16.54 -11.47 0.17
C SER A 209 16.96 -10.36 -0.80
N PHE A 210 17.79 -9.41 -0.37
CA PHE A 210 18.36 -8.36 -1.21
C PHE A 210 19.88 -8.47 -1.34
N PHE A 211 20.49 -9.56 -0.88
CA PHE A 211 21.95 -9.78 -0.98
C PHE A 211 22.34 -10.62 -2.18
N TYR A 212 21.66 -10.43 -3.30
CA TYR A 212 22.05 -11.05 -4.56
C TYR A 212 23.44 -10.57 -5.01
N ARG A 213 24.23 -11.48 -5.58
CA ARG A 213 25.62 -11.21 -6.03
C ARG A 213 25.81 -11.40 -7.53
N PHE A 214 24.75 -11.55 -8.29
CA PHE A 214 24.81 -11.67 -9.73
C PHE A 214 24.50 -10.34 -10.40
N TRP A 215 25.25 -10.02 -11.44
CA TRP A 215 25.13 -8.80 -12.20
C TRP A 215 25.53 -9.04 -13.66
N THR A 216 25.17 -8.14 -14.57
CA THR A 216 25.62 -8.16 -15.96
C THR A 216 26.37 -6.88 -16.31
N HIS A 217 27.43 -7.02 -17.09
CA HIS A 217 28.19 -5.87 -17.65
C HIS A 217 27.34 -5.06 -18.66
N ALA A 218 26.29 -5.66 -19.23
CA ALA A 218 25.35 -4.95 -20.09
C ALA A 218 24.55 -3.86 -19.35
N TRP A 219 24.45 -3.97 -18.03
CA TRP A 219 23.76 -2.98 -17.19
C TRP A 219 24.74 -1.87 -16.81
N PRO A 220 24.46 -0.59 -17.16
CA PRO A 220 25.38 0.49 -16.87
C PRO A 220 25.52 0.70 -15.35
N ARG A 221 26.71 1.10 -14.93
CA ARG A 221 26.91 1.54 -13.54
C ARG A 221 26.20 2.87 -13.34
N ILE A 222 25.29 2.92 -12.38
CA ILE A 222 24.51 4.10 -12.05
C ILE A 222 25.17 4.81 -10.87
N GLY A 223 25.40 6.11 -11.01
CA GLY A 223 25.78 6.97 -9.87
C GLY A 223 24.62 7.11 -8.87
N LYS A 224 24.95 7.46 -7.62
CA LYS A 224 23.97 7.54 -6.51
C LYS A 224 22.77 8.48 -6.75
N GLN A 225 22.81 9.33 -7.76
CA GLN A 225 21.79 10.37 -8.02
C GLN A 225 21.20 10.34 -9.43
N THR A 226 21.54 9.34 -10.26
CA THR A 226 21.08 9.27 -11.65
C THR A 226 20.11 8.10 -11.83
N THR A 227 19.04 8.34 -12.59
CA THR A 227 18.17 7.27 -13.12
C THR A 227 18.95 6.46 -14.17
N SER A 228 18.72 5.14 -14.21
CA SER A 228 19.31 4.29 -15.23
C SER A 228 18.75 4.63 -16.61
N ASP A 229 19.53 5.27 -17.44
CA ASP A 229 19.22 5.37 -18.86
C ASP A 229 19.68 4.09 -19.57
N LEU A 230 18.72 3.27 -19.98
CA LEU A 230 18.95 2.02 -20.73
C LEU A 230 18.75 2.19 -22.24
N SER A 231 18.55 3.42 -22.71
CA SER A 231 18.34 3.71 -24.15
C SER A 231 19.46 3.16 -25.02
N HIS A 232 20.72 3.23 -24.55
CA HIS A 232 21.89 2.67 -25.25
C HIS A 232 21.86 1.14 -25.35
N ALA A 233 21.12 0.44 -24.48
CA ALA A 233 20.98 -1.01 -24.57
C ALA A 233 19.87 -1.41 -25.56
N ALA A 234 18.97 -0.49 -25.91
CA ALA A 234 17.86 -0.74 -26.81
C ALA A 234 18.30 -1.06 -28.25
N GLU A 235 19.50 -0.66 -28.62
CA GLU A 235 20.11 -0.91 -29.97
C GLU A 235 20.75 -2.29 -30.09
N ASP A 236 21.01 -2.99 -28.97
CA ASP A 236 21.70 -4.27 -28.93
C ASP A 236 20.81 -5.36 -28.25
N VAL A 237 20.27 -6.24 -29.06
CA VAL A 237 19.41 -7.35 -28.65
C VAL A 237 20.09 -8.26 -27.60
N ARG A 238 21.41 -8.46 -27.69
CA ARG A 238 22.14 -9.28 -26.71
C ARG A 238 22.18 -8.60 -25.34
N LYS A 239 22.42 -7.29 -25.32
CA LYS A 239 22.39 -6.51 -24.05
C LYS A 239 21.01 -6.51 -23.42
N ILE A 240 19.95 -6.29 -24.21
CA ILE A 240 18.58 -6.36 -23.75
C ILE A 240 18.31 -7.70 -23.07
N ARG A 241 18.67 -8.80 -23.74
CA ARG A 241 18.47 -10.15 -23.20
C ARG A 241 19.20 -10.36 -21.88
N LEU A 242 20.48 -9.96 -21.79
CA LEU A 242 21.28 -10.11 -20.57
C LEU A 242 20.73 -9.28 -19.41
N ILE A 243 20.30 -8.05 -19.67
CA ILE A 243 19.70 -7.18 -18.65
C ILE A 243 18.38 -7.78 -18.16
N SER A 244 17.52 -8.24 -19.08
CA SER A 244 16.24 -8.86 -18.74
C SER A 244 16.42 -10.14 -17.92
N GLN A 245 17.34 -11.02 -18.31
CA GLN A 245 17.64 -12.22 -17.54
C GLN A 245 18.14 -11.90 -16.13
N THR A 246 18.99 -10.88 -16.00
CA THR A 246 19.49 -10.45 -14.70
C THR A 246 18.39 -9.83 -13.85
N ALA A 247 17.53 -8.99 -14.42
CA ALA A 247 16.37 -8.41 -13.73
C ALA A 247 15.43 -9.50 -13.22
N ASN A 248 15.06 -10.46 -14.08
CA ASN A 248 14.21 -11.59 -13.69
C ASN A 248 14.85 -12.43 -12.58
N ALA A 249 16.16 -12.65 -12.62
CA ALA A 249 16.88 -13.37 -11.58
C ALA A 249 16.87 -12.62 -10.24
N ILE A 250 17.00 -11.28 -10.24
CA ILE A 250 16.89 -10.45 -9.05
C ILE A 250 15.47 -10.51 -8.45
N GLU A 251 14.46 -10.38 -9.29
CA GLU A 251 13.06 -10.51 -8.85
C GLU A 251 12.77 -11.90 -8.27
N ALA A 252 13.20 -12.95 -8.96
CA ALA A 252 13.05 -14.33 -8.49
C ALA A 252 13.72 -14.54 -7.13
N PHE A 253 14.96 -14.04 -6.96
CA PHE A 253 15.68 -14.14 -5.68
C PHE A 253 14.94 -13.43 -4.53
N ALA A 254 14.44 -12.23 -4.76
CA ALA A 254 13.65 -11.50 -3.77
C ALA A 254 12.34 -12.23 -3.44
N ASN A 255 11.65 -12.76 -4.46
CA ASN A 255 10.41 -13.52 -4.28
C ASN A 255 10.62 -14.85 -3.54
N PHE A 256 11.73 -15.56 -3.76
CA PHE A 256 12.10 -16.72 -2.93
C PHE A 256 12.23 -16.33 -1.46
N GLY A 257 12.80 -15.17 -1.14
CA GLY A 257 12.85 -14.65 0.22
C GLY A 257 11.47 -14.37 0.81
N CYS A 258 10.54 -13.84 0.01
CA CYS A 258 9.15 -13.65 0.42
C CYS A 258 8.49 -14.99 0.75
N ILE A 259 8.61 -15.99 -0.13
CA ILE A 259 8.06 -17.33 0.05
C ILE A 259 8.66 -17.99 1.31
N ALA A 260 9.99 -17.95 1.45
CA ALA A 260 10.67 -18.53 2.61
C ALA A 260 10.21 -17.88 3.93
N THR A 261 10.03 -16.55 3.94
CA THR A 261 9.49 -15.83 5.11
C THR A 261 8.07 -16.28 5.43
N GLY A 262 7.21 -16.46 4.43
CA GLY A 262 5.86 -16.98 4.60
C GLY A 262 5.84 -18.39 5.19
N ILE A 263 6.67 -19.30 4.65
CA ILE A 263 6.80 -20.66 5.15
C ILE A 263 7.26 -20.69 6.61
N LEU A 264 8.27 -19.88 6.95
CA LEU A 264 8.78 -19.80 8.33
C LEU A 264 7.70 -19.29 9.29
N GLN A 265 6.85 -18.35 8.87
CA GLN A 265 5.73 -17.89 9.67
C GLN A 265 4.69 -18.98 9.88
N ILE A 266 4.35 -19.77 8.85
CA ILE A 266 3.44 -20.91 8.96
C ILE A 266 4.00 -21.97 9.90
N ILE A 267 5.29 -22.30 9.77
CA ILE A 267 5.97 -23.25 10.67
C ILE A 267 5.92 -22.74 12.12
N SER A 268 6.21 -21.47 12.31
CA SER A 268 6.17 -20.84 13.63
C SER A 268 4.79 -20.86 14.27
N LEU A 269 3.72 -20.74 13.48
CA LEU A 269 2.34 -20.86 13.94
C LEU A 269 2.00 -22.27 14.43
N ASN A 270 2.39 -23.27 13.63
CA ASN A 270 2.01 -24.66 13.91
C ASN A 270 2.90 -25.31 14.97
N PHE A 271 4.12 -24.82 15.15
CA PHE A 271 5.14 -25.40 16.05
C PHE A 271 5.69 -24.37 17.04
N TYR A 272 4.88 -23.40 17.45
CA TYR A 272 5.33 -22.25 18.24
C TYR A 272 6.05 -22.64 19.52
N GLN A 273 5.54 -23.61 20.29
CA GLN A 273 6.16 -24.08 21.53
C GLN A 273 7.58 -24.59 21.31
N THR A 274 7.81 -25.40 20.28
CA THR A 274 9.12 -25.92 19.96
C THR A 274 10.08 -24.83 19.51
N ILE A 275 9.59 -23.89 18.72
CA ILE A 275 10.39 -22.78 18.18
C ILE A 275 10.74 -21.79 19.29
N TRP A 276 9.79 -21.41 20.12
CA TRP A 276 10.03 -20.47 21.22
C TRP A 276 10.98 -21.07 22.28
N SER A 277 10.86 -22.35 22.61
CA SER A 277 11.74 -22.98 23.56
C SER A 277 13.21 -23.08 23.10
N LYS A 278 13.43 -23.22 21.77
CA LYS A 278 14.78 -23.39 21.21
C LYS A 278 15.38 -22.10 20.67
N TYR A 279 14.54 -21.17 20.19
CA TYR A 279 14.98 -19.95 19.48
C TYR A 279 14.21 -18.70 19.96
N PRO A 280 14.26 -18.35 21.23
CA PRO A 280 13.55 -17.20 21.78
C PRO A 280 14.06 -15.91 21.10
N GLY A 281 13.17 -15.19 20.43
CA GLY A 281 13.45 -13.93 19.78
C GLY A 281 13.89 -14.00 18.31
N TRP A 282 13.91 -15.19 17.69
CA TRP A 282 14.29 -15.33 16.28
C TRP A 282 13.26 -14.71 15.32
N LEU A 283 11.98 -14.78 15.66
CA LEU A 283 10.90 -14.13 14.91
C LEU A 283 10.16 -13.15 15.84
N ARG A 284 10.73 -11.97 16.03
CA ARG A 284 10.10 -10.89 16.82
C ARG A 284 8.74 -10.41 16.30
N THR A 285 8.30 -10.89 15.15
CA THR A 285 6.98 -10.59 14.57
C THR A 285 5.88 -11.49 15.12
N ILE A 286 6.22 -12.52 15.87
CA ILE A 286 5.28 -13.41 16.54
C ILE A 286 5.34 -13.06 18.01
N MET A 287 4.28 -12.45 18.51
CA MET A 287 4.11 -12.30 19.95
C MET A 287 3.92 -13.67 20.56
N ASP A 288 4.48 -13.87 21.75
CA ASP A 288 4.15 -15.02 22.57
C ASP A 288 2.62 -15.06 22.71
N PRO A 289 1.97 -16.16 22.31
CA PRO A 289 0.51 -16.25 22.42
C PRO A 289 0.01 -16.26 23.87
N GLU A 290 0.91 -16.33 24.86
CA GLU A 290 0.60 -16.25 26.30
C GLU A 290 0.79 -14.82 26.86
N ILE A 291 1.26 -13.85 26.04
CA ILE A 291 1.36 -12.44 26.35
C ILE A 291 0.48 -11.69 25.35
#